data_4225bdbd6a0c861e9d2cbfa2c71f73b7
#
_entry.id   4225bdbd6a0c861e9d2cbfa2c71f73b7
#
_cell.length_a   1.000
_cell.length_b   1.000
_cell.length_c   1.000
_cell.angle_alpha   90.00
_cell.angle_beta   90.00
_cell.angle_gamma   90.00
#
_symmetry.space_group_name_H-M   'P 1'
#
loop_
_entity.id
_entity.type
_entity.pdbx_description
1 polymer ?
#
loop_
_entity_poly.entity_id
_entity_poly.type
_entity_poly.pdbx_seq_one_letter_code
_entity_poly.pdbx_strand_id
1 'polypeptide(L)'
;EDAVKITGITNDFLKDNKTFEEQHLEFLNFIRDDNLIIHNADFDIGFLNNELKLIGKRNLSNKITDTVSLARSVLNTRIANLDYLCRHFNIDLSKRSLHGALLDAQLLSEVYLELKGGKQFTMELVSRKKTKKSEDKKNNNNKQKIVKLIVEQESIPKHKLMAKNIKSSLWEKFDY
;
A
#
# COMPACT_ATOMS: atom_id res chain seq x y z
N GLU A 1 -23.46 -10.92 -23.49
CA GLU A 1 -22.61 -10.67 -24.68
C GLU A 1 -21.48 -9.65 -24.39
N ASP A 2 -21.72 -8.59 -23.60
CA ASP A 2 -20.72 -7.57 -23.33
C ASP A 2 -19.59 -8.06 -22.41
N ALA A 3 -19.88 -8.90 -21.43
CA ALA A 3 -18.88 -9.53 -20.57
C ALA A 3 -17.91 -10.43 -21.37
N VAL A 4 -18.41 -11.14 -22.38
CA VAL A 4 -17.60 -11.99 -23.25
C VAL A 4 -16.59 -11.16 -24.06
N LYS A 5 -16.99 -9.97 -24.53
CA LYS A 5 -16.09 -9.06 -25.27
C LYS A 5 -14.93 -8.56 -24.41
N ILE A 6 -15.16 -8.38 -23.11
CA ILE A 6 -14.17 -7.85 -22.16
C ILE A 6 -13.26 -8.96 -21.64
N THR A 7 -13.85 -10.09 -21.23
CA THR A 7 -13.12 -11.17 -20.54
C THR A 7 -12.67 -12.29 -21.47
N GLY A 8 -13.28 -12.43 -22.65
CA GLY A 8 -13.08 -13.55 -23.56
C GLY A 8 -13.72 -14.87 -23.08
N ILE A 9 -14.40 -14.87 -21.92
CA ILE A 9 -15.01 -16.09 -21.33
C ILE A 9 -16.37 -16.32 -21.94
N THR A 10 -16.51 -17.44 -22.68
CA THR A 10 -17.77 -17.85 -23.33
C THR A 10 -18.62 -18.73 -22.42
N ASN A 11 -19.93 -18.81 -22.70
CA ASN A 11 -20.82 -19.70 -21.98
C ASN A 11 -20.42 -21.18 -22.12
N ASP A 12 -19.86 -21.57 -23.26
CA ASP A 12 -19.37 -22.95 -23.46
C ASP A 12 -18.17 -23.26 -22.58
N PHE A 13 -17.25 -22.30 -22.40
CA PHE A 13 -16.13 -22.43 -21.47
C PHE A 13 -16.63 -22.58 -20.01
N LEU A 14 -17.71 -21.91 -19.63
CA LEU A 14 -18.25 -21.96 -18.28
C LEU A 14 -18.98 -23.25 -17.92
N LYS A 15 -19.49 -24.01 -18.91
CA LYS A 15 -20.27 -25.22 -18.67
C LYS A 15 -19.55 -26.29 -17.85
N ASP A 16 -18.23 -26.40 -18.06
CA ASP A 16 -17.40 -27.41 -17.40
C ASP A 16 -16.72 -26.87 -16.12
N ASN A 17 -17.01 -25.63 -15.74
CA ASN A 17 -16.44 -25.02 -14.56
C ASN A 17 -17.41 -25.03 -13.39
N LYS A 18 -16.86 -25.11 -12.18
CA LYS A 18 -17.64 -25.10 -10.94
C LYS A 18 -18.34 -23.75 -10.74
N THR A 19 -19.51 -23.79 -10.17
CA THR A 19 -20.24 -22.59 -9.75
C THR A 19 -19.63 -21.95 -8.51
N PHE A 20 -20.01 -20.71 -8.19
CA PHE A 20 -19.58 -20.06 -6.95
C PHE A 20 -20.03 -20.83 -5.71
N GLU A 21 -21.25 -21.41 -5.74
CA GLU A 21 -21.76 -22.24 -4.67
C GLU A 21 -20.86 -23.45 -4.37
N GLU A 22 -20.27 -24.05 -5.39
CA GLU A 22 -19.34 -25.18 -5.23
C GLU A 22 -17.95 -24.76 -4.76
N GLN A 23 -17.53 -23.55 -5.07
CA GLN A 23 -16.16 -23.04 -4.77
C GLN A 23 -16.09 -22.10 -3.57
N HIS A 24 -17.20 -21.61 -3.03
CA HIS A 24 -17.20 -20.58 -2.00
C HIS A 24 -16.38 -20.93 -0.76
N LEU A 25 -16.35 -22.20 -0.34
CA LEU A 25 -15.57 -22.62 0.83
C LEU A 25 -14.07 -22.50 0.58
N GLU A 26 -13.62 -22.91 -0.61
CA GLU A 26 -12.22 -22.78 -1.00
C GLU A 26 -11.79 -21.31 -1.07
N PHE A 27 -12.65 -20.48 -1.67
CA PHE A 27 -12.45 -19.03 -1.74
C PHE A 27 -12.38 -18.40 -0.34
N LEU A 28 -13.32 -18.67 0.56
CA LEU A 28 -13.34 -18.12 1.91
C LEU A 28 -12.12 -18.61 2.74
N ASN A 29 -11.72 -19.86 2.57
CA ASN A 29 -10.53 -20.41 3.20
C ASN A 29 -9.24 -19.79 2.68
N PHE A 30 -9.22 -19.36 1.41
CA PHE A 30 -8.08 -18.67 0.81
C PHE A 30 -7.94 -17.24 1.35
N ILE A 31 -9.01 -16.46 1.35
CA ILE A 31 -8.96 -15.05 1.79
C ILE A 31 -8.90 -14.90 3.32
N ARG A 32 -9.39 -15.86 4.09
CA ARG A 32 -9.46 -15.83 5.56
C ARG A 32 -9.93 -14.48 6.10
N ASP A 33 -9.18 -13.93 7.07
CA ASP A 33 -9.39 -12.59 7.65
C ASP A 33 -8.42 -11.55 7.08
N ASP A 34 -7.75 -11.87 5.96
CA ASP A 34 -6.75 -11.00 5.36
C ASP A 34 -7.35 -9.72 4.79
N ASN A 35 -6.52 -8.69 4.68
CA ASN A 35 -6.91 -7.44 4.02
C ASN A 35 -7.00 -7.65 2.51
N LEU A 36 -8.16 -7.38 1.93
CA LEU A 36 -8.40 -7.49 0.50
C LEU A 36 -8.00 -6.20 -0.21
N ILE A 37 -7.11 -6.31 -1.17
CA ILE A 37 -6.66 -5.19 -2.00
C ILE A 37 -7.36 -5.32 -3.35
N ILE A 38 -8.23 -4.37 -3.65
CA ILE A 38 -9.13 -4.44 -4.79
C ILE A 38 -9.08 -3.10 -5.56
N HIS A 39 -9.24 -3.15 -6.87
CA HIS A 39 -9.30 -1.98 -7.72
C HIS A 39 -10.75 -1.65 -8.07
N ASN A 40 -11.30 -0.55 -7.52
CA ASN A 40 -12.73 -0.23 -7.54
C ASN A 40 -13.55 -1.22 -6.70
N ALA A 41 -13.21 -1.31 -5.43
CA ALA A 41 -13.63 -2.36 -4.50
C ALA A 41 -15.15 -2.51 -4.35
N ASP A 42 -15.91 -1.43 -4.44
CA ASP A 42 -17.38 -1.47 -4.29
C ASP A 42 -18.04 -2.40 -5.31
N PHE A 43 -17.49 -2.45 -6.53
CA PHE A 43 -17.97 -3.31 -7.59
C PHE A 43 -17.79 -4.80 -7.24
N ASP A 44 -16.57 -5.22 -6.95
CA ASP A 44 -16.24 -6.63 -6.69
C ASP A 44 -16.88 -7.13 -5.39
N ILE A 45 -16.82 -6.31 -4.34
CA ILE A 45 -17.44 -6.65 -3.04
C ILE A 45 -18.96 -6.73 -3.16
N GLY A 46 -19.57 -5.86 -3.96
CA GLY A 46 -20.99 -5.92 -4.24
C GLY A 46 -21.39 -7.26 -4.86
N PHE A 47 -20.66 -7.72 -5.87
CA PHE A 47 -20.90 -9.03 -6.51
C PHE A 47 -20.65 -10.19 -5.55
N LEU A 48 -19.52 -10.22 -4.86
CA LEU A 48 -19.17 -11.30 -3.93
C LEU A 48 -20.20 -11.43 -2.80
N ASN A 49 -20.63 -10.31 -2.23
CA ASN A 49 -21.65 -10.33 -1.18
C ASN A 49 -23.02 -10.76 -1.70
N ASN A 50 -23.37 -10.41 -2.95
CA ASN A 50 -24.59 -10.89 -3.57
C ASN A 50 -24.56 -12.41 -3.77
N GLU A 51 -23.46 -12.95 -4.32
CA GLU A 51 -23.29 -14.40 -4.48
C GLU A 51 -23.32 -15.14 -3.14
N LEU A 52 -22.65 -14.63 -2.11
CA LEU A 52 -22.71 -15.20 -0.76
C LEU A 52 -24.13 -15.19 -0.20
N LYS A 53 -24.89 -14.11 -0.42
CA LYS A 53 -26.28 -14.00 0.02
C LYS A 53 -27.19 -15.01 -0.69
N LEU A 54 -26.99 -15.24 -1.99
CA LEU A 54 -27.79 -16.23 -2.76
C LEU A 54 -27.64 -17.66 -2.20
N ILE A 55 -26.45 -18.00 -1.68
CA ILE A 55 -26.18 -19.30 -1.03
C ILE A 55 -26.41 -19.29 0.48
N GLY A 56 -27.06 -18.25 1.03
CA GLY A 56 -27.40 -18.16 2.46
C GLY A 56 -26.20 -17.92 3.38
N LYS A 57 -25.11 -17.38 2.87
CA LYS A 57 -23.90 -17.05 3.66
C LYS A 57 -23.89 -15.57 4.09
N ARG A 58 -23.06 -15.26 5.09
CA ARG A 58 -22.84 -13.88 5.55
C ARG A 58 -21.95 -13.13 4.57
N ASN A 59 -22.12 -11.81 4.53
CA ASN A 59 -21.23 -10.92 3.77
C ASN A 59 -19.79 -11.03 4.27
N LEU A 60 -18.84 -10.68 3.42
CA LEU A 60 -17.44 -10.57 3.76
C LEU A 60 -17.24 -9.53 4.88
N SER A 61 -16.42 -9.87 5.86
CA SER A 61 -16.03 -9.00 6.99
C SER A 61 -14.58 -8.53 6.91
N ASN A 62 -13.89 -8.91 5.84
CA ASN A 62 -12.50 -8.55 5.61
C ASN A 62 -12.30 -7.03 5.54
N LYS A 63 -11.16 -6.56 6.01
CA LYS A 63 -10.72 -5.19 5.75
C LYS A 63 -10.47 -5.02 4.27
N ILE A 64 -10.99 -3.94 3.68
CA ILE A 64 -10.87 -3.66 2.26
C ILE A 64 -9.99 -2.45 2.04
N THR A 65 -9.08 -2.54 1.08
CA THR A 65 -8.28 -1.43 0.57
C THR A 65 -8.61 -1.21 -0.89
N ASP A 66 -9.33 -0.15 -1.20
CA ASP A 66 -9.60 0.27 -2.58
C ASP A 66 -8.42 1.05 -3.14
N THR A 67 -7.78 0.47 -4.16
CA THR A 67 -6.60 1.09 -4.79
C THR A 67 -6.93 2.30 -5.65
N VAL A 68 -8.18 2.48 -6.12
CA VAL A 68 -8.62 3.70 -6.82
C VAL A 68 -8.62 4.88 -5.85
N SER A 69 -9.23 4.70 -4.68
CA SER A 69 -9.26 5.72 -3.63
C SER A 69 -7.85 6.02 -3.11
N LEU A 70 -7.04 5.00 -2.91
CA LEU A 70 -5.64 5.13 -2.50
C LEU A 70 -4.83 5.92 -3.55
N ALA A 71 -4.92 5.56 -4.83
CA ALA A 71 -4.21 6.24 -5.91
C ALA A 71 -4.61 7.71 -6.03
N ARG A 72 -5.91 8.02 -5.94
CA ARG A 72 -6.41 9.40 -5.94
C ARG A 72 -5.81 10.23 -4.80
N SER A 73 -5.70 9.64 -3.63
CA SER A 73 -5.15 10.32 -2.45
C SER A 73 -3.63 10.50 -2.53
N VAL A 74 -2.88 9.50 -3.01
CA VAL A 74 -1.42 9.52 -3.06
C VAL A 74 -0.91 10.39 -4.23
N LEU A 75 -1.51 10.22 -5.42
CA LEU A 75 -1.06 10.89 -6.64
C LEU A 75 -1.79 12.22 -6.90
N ASN A 76 -2.79 12.56 -6.08
CA ASN A 76 -3.64 13.73 -6.27
C ASN A 76 -4.23 13.80 -7.70
N THR A 77 -4.67 12.66 -8.24
CA THR A 77 -5.20 12.51 -9.61
C THR A 77 -6.67 12.10 -9.60
N ARG A 78 -7.40 12.49 -10.64
CA ARG A 78 -8.77 11.98 -10.87
C ARG A 78 -8.77 10.67 -11.65
N ILE A 79 -7.73 10.43 -12.45
CA ILE A 79 -7.59 9.24 -13.29
C ILE A 79 -6.86 8.19 -12.48
N ALA A 80 -7.52 7.06 -12.21
CA ALA A 80 -6.98 5.99 -11.39
C ALA A 80 -7.33 4.59 -11.94
N ASN A 81 -7.48 4.44 -13.26
CA ASN A 81 -7.61 3.10 -13.84
C ASN A 81 -6.27 2.37 -13.83
N LEU A 82 -6.30 1.03 -13.86
CA LEU A 82 -5.12 0.20 -13.72
C LEU A 82 -4.06 0.48 -14.80
N ASP A 83 -4.48 0.69 -16.06
CA ASP A 83 -3.57 1.02 -17.16
C ASP A 83 -2.83 2.33 -16.94
N TYR A 84 -3.53 3.36 -16.48
CA TYR A 84 -2.93 4.64 -16.15
C TYR A 84 -1.89 4.48 -15.02
N LEU A 85 -2.23 3.75 -13.96
CA LEU A 85 -1.34 3.53 -12.83
C LEU A 85 -0.11 2.72 -13.22
N CYS A 86 -0.27 1.68 -14.03
CA CYS A 86 0.87 0.91 -14.54
C CYS A 86 1.81 1.78 -15.38
N ARG A 87 1.29 2.60 -16.29
CA ARG A 87 2.10 3.55 -17.05
C ARG A 87 2.79 4.59 -16.18
N HIS A 88 2.08 5.11 -15.17
CA HIS A 88 2.62 6.09 -14.24
C HIS A 88 3.83 5.56 -13.47
N PHE A 89 3.78 4.28 -13.06
CA PHE A 89 4.86 3.61 -12.32
C PHE A 89 5.83 2.83 -13.22
N ASN A 90 5.74 2.95 -14.55
CA ASN A 90 6.56 2.22 -15.52
C ASN A 90 6.49 0.69 -15.36
N ILE A 91 5.30 0.17 -15.05
CA ILE A 91 5.02 -1.26 -14.99
C ILE A 91 4.69 -1.76 -16.38
N ASP A 92 5.31 -2.88 -16.78
CA ASP A 92 5.18 -3.44 -18.13
C ASP A 92 3.78 -4.01 -18.38
N LEU A 93 3.10 -3.46 -19.39
CA LEU A 93 1.79 -3.90 -19.87
C LEU A 93 1.85 -4.79 -21.12
N SER A 94 3.03 -5.15 -21.62
CA SER A 94 3.21 -5.84 -22.91
C SER A 94 2.47 -7.17 -22.99
N LYS A 95 2.29 -7.84 -21.86
CA LYS A 95 1.58 -9.13 -21.75
C LYS A 95 0.06 -8.99 -21.64
N ARG A 96 -0.46 -7.77 -21.49
CA ARG A 96 -1.88 -7.51 -21.28
C ARG A 96 -2.62 -7.32 -22.60
N SER A 97 -2.87 -8.43 -23.32
CA SER A 97 -3.68 -8.42 -24.54
C SER A 97 -5.19 -8.45 -24.29
N LEU A 98 -5.61 -9.09 -23.20
CA LEU A 98 -6.99 -9.19 -22.72
C LEU A 98 -7.00 -8.96 -21.21
N HIS A 99 -8.14 -8.57 -20.65
CA HIS A 99 -8.34 -8.42 -19.19
C HIS A 99 -8.40 -9.80 -18.51
N GLY A 100 -7.23 -10.42 -18.34
CA GLY A 100 -7.11 -11.66 -17.59
C GLY A 100 -7.03 -11.40 -16.08
N ALA A 101 -7.95 -11.97 -15.30
CA ALA A 101 -8.06 -11.72 -13.86
C ALA A 101 -6.75 -11.93 -13.10
N LEU A 102 -6.00 -12.99 -13.41
CA LEU A 102 -4.72 -13.28 -12.76
C LEU A 102 -3.66 -12.23 -13.10
N LEU A 103 -3.57 -11.84 -14.37
CA LEU A 103 -2.60 -10.83 -14.81
C LEU A 103 -2.95 -9.46 -14.22
N ASP A 104 -4.23 -9.09 -14.19
CA ASP A 104 -4.69 -7.84 -13.59
C ASP A 104 -4.41 -7.82 -12.09
N ALA A 105 -4.56 -8.94 -11.37
CA ALA A 105 -4.20 -9.06 -9.97
C ALA A 105 -2.68 -8.92 -9.74
N GLN A 106 -1.84 -9.47 -10.63
CA GLN A 106 -0.39 -9.32 -10.57
C GLN A 106 0.02 -7.85 -10.78
N LEU A 107 -0.50 -7.20 -11.82
CA LEU A 107 -0.27 -5.78 -12.08
C LEU A 107 -0.75 -4.90 -10.92
N LEU A 108 -1.91 -5.23 -10.35
CA LEU A 108 -2.45 -4.51 -9.20
C LEU A 108 -1.54 -4.64 -7.97
N SER A 109 -0.95 -5.81 -7.76
CA SER A 109 -0.01 -6.01 -6.65
C SER A 109 1.23 -5.11 -6.78
N GLU A 110 1.78 -4.98 -8.00
CA GLU A 110 2.91 -4.08 -8.25
C GLU A 110 2.51 -2.60 -8.06
N VAL A 111 1.37 -2.19 -8.63
CA VAL A 111 0.81 -0.83 -8.44
C VAL A 111 0.60 -0.52 -6.96
N TYR A 112 0.05 -1.47 -6.19
CA TYR A 112 -0.18 -1.28 -4.76
C TYR A 112 1.13 -1.07 -3.99
N LEU A 113 2.18 -1.82 -4.30
CA LEU A 113 3.49 -1.65 -3.68
C LEU A 113 4.06 -0.25 -3.99
N GLU A 114 3.95 0.22 -5.23
CA GLU A 114 4.39 1.56 -5.60
C GLU A 114 3.57 2.66 -4.90
N LEU A 115 2.25 2.51 -4.79
CA LEU A 115 1.38 3.43 -4.03
C LEU A 115 1.70 3.47 -2.53
N LYS A 116 2.23 2.39 -1.98
CA LYS A 116 2.65 2.30 -0.57
C LYS A 116 4.06 2.82 -0.30
N GLY A 117 4.75 3.34 -1.31
CA GLY A 117 6.08 3.93 -1.18
C GLY A 117 7.15 3.29 -2.04
N GLY A 118 6.74 2.42 -2.99
CA GLY A 118 7.63 1.77 -3.96
C GLY A 118 8.53 0.69 -3.37
N LYS A 119 9.41 0.17 -4.22
CA LYS A 119 10.44 -0.82 -3.85
C LYS A 119 11.53 -0.24 -2.93
N GLN A 120 11.58 1.08 -2.76
CA GLN A 120 12.45 1.73 -1.78
C GLN A 120 11.69 1.87 -0.47
N PHE A 121 12.21 1.28 0.60
CA PHE A 121 11.83 1.68 1.96
C PHE A 121 12.14 3.16 2.11
N THR A 122 11.12 4.01 1.98
CA THR A 122 11.24 5.39 2.39
C THR A 122 11.49 5.34 3.90
N MET A 123 12.71 5.70 4.34
CA MET A 123 12.87 6.14 5.71
C MET A 123 11.90 7.32 5.87
N GLU A 124 10.76 7.10 6.45
CA GLU A 124 9.93 8.17 6.95
C GLU A 124 10.72 8.86 8.06
N LEU A 125 11.48 9.86 7.68
CA LEU A 125 11.83 10.92 8.60
C LEU A 125 10.48 11.48 9.05
N VAL A 126 10.08 11.10 10.25
CA VAL A 126 8.83 11.55 10.88
C VAL A 126 8.88 13.06 10.94
N SER A 127 8.46 13.72 9.88
CA SER A 127 8.12 15.13 9.89
C SER A 127 6.94 15.26 10.84
N ARG A 128 7.21 15.61 12.08
CA ARG A 128 6.18 16.04 13.03
C ARG A 128 5.39 17.15 12.34
N LYS A 129 4.23 16.81 11.77
CA LYS A 129 3.25 17.80 11.34
C LYS A 129 2.96 18.70 12.54
N LYS A 130 3.45 19.94 12.48
CA LYS A 130 2.99 20.99 13.38
C LYS A 130 1.50 21.16 13.14
N THR A 131 0.67 20.53 13.96
CA THR A 131 -0.74 20.87 14.05
C THR A 131 -0.80 22.34 14.46
N LYS A 132 -1.30 23.19 13.56
CA LYS A 132 -1.70 24.55 13.92
C LYS A 132 -2.80 24.44 14.95
N LYS A 133 -2.44 24.61 16.22
CA LYS A 133 -3.40 24.90 17.30
C LYS A 133 -3.70 26.38 17.23
N SER A 134 -4.99 26.67 17.15
CA SER A 134 -5.59 27.96 17.44
C SER A 134 -5.04 28.55 18.75
N GLU A 135 -4.78 29.84 18.70
CA GLU A 135 -4.29 30.63 19.83
C GLU A 135 -5.29 30.62 20.98
N ASP A 136 -4.90 30.00 22.07
CA ASP A 136 -5.36 30.38 23.39
C ASP A 136 -4.14 30.55 24.29
N LYS A 137 -3.92 31.80 24.67
CA LYS A 137 -2.88 32.25 25.61
C LYS A 137 -3.10 31.58 26.95
N LYS A 138 -2.23 30.64 27.34
CA LYS A 138 -1.91 30.37 28.75
C LYS A 138 -0.44 30.01 28.85
N ASN A 139 0.29 30.89 29.58
CA ASN A 139 1.61 30.67 30.10
C ASN A 139 1.74 29.27 30.71
N ASN A 140 2.64 28.45 30.17
CA ASN A 140 3.21 27.35 30.92
C ASN A 140 4.67 27.20 30.55
N ASN A 141 5.54 27.49 31.47
CA ASN A 141 6.96 27.22 31.51
C ASN A 141 7.20 25.71 31.31
N ASN A 142 7.26 25.22 30.08
CA ASN A 142 7.75 23.88 29.81
C ASN A 142 9.27 23.93 29.67
N LYS A 143 9.96 23.65 30.77
CA LYS A 143 11.38 23.29 30.76
C LYS A 143 11.54 22.10 29.79
N GLN A 144 12.18 22.34 28.65
CA GLN A 144 12.57 21.27 27.75
C GLN A 144 13.49 20.33 28.53
N LYS A 145 13.04 19.09 28.70
CA LYS A 145 13.83 18.03 29.32
C LYS A 145 14.94 17.66 28.34
N ILE A 146 16.12 18.18 28.57
CA ILE A 146 17.32 17.82 27.80
C ILE A 146 17.63 16.37 28.16
N VAL A 147 17.40 15.45 27.24
CA VAL A 147 17.83 14.06 27.38
C VAL A 147 19.34 14.01 27.14
N LYS A 148 20.11 13.86 28.20
CA LYS A 148 21.55 13.59 28.08
C LYS A 148 21.69 12.13 27.63
N LEU A 149 22.15 11.92 26.40
CA LEU A 149 22.61 10.61 25.95
C LEU A 149 23.94 10.30 26.63
N ILE A 150 23.99 9.21 27.36
CA ILE A 150 25.26 8.69 27.93
C ILE A 150 25.92 7.88 26.81
N VAL A 151 27.00 8.41 26.27
CA VAL A 151 27.80 7.70 25.26
C VAL A 151 28.81 6.83 26.00
N GLU A 152 28.90 5.56 25.60
CA GLU A 152 29.90 4.64 26.16
C GLU A 152 31.31 5.19 25.91
N GLN A 153 32.15 5.22 26.95
CA GLN A 153 33.51 5.81 26.88
C GLN A 153 34.40 5.18 25.80
N GLU A 154 34.16 3.92 25.47
CA GLU A 154 34.87 3.22 24.39
C GLU A 154 34.52 3.69 22.98
N SER A 155 33.37 4.33 22.80
CA SER A 155 32.88 4.82 21.50
C SER A 155 33.58 6.12 21.09
N ILE A 156 34.03 6.94 22.04
CA ILE A 156 34.66 8.23 21.80
C ILE A 156 35.97 8.11 21.02
N PRO A 157 36.94 7.23 21.42
CA PRO A 157 38.19 7.09 20.67
C PRO A 157 37.95 6.51 19.27
N LYS A 158 37.02 5.61 19.10
CA LYS A 158 36.63 5.06 17.78
C LYS A 158 36.07 6.14 16.86
N HIS A 159 35.21 7.02 17.39
CA HIS A 159 34.67 8.15 16.65
C HIS A 159 35.79 9.19 16.28
N LYS A 160 36.70 9.50 17.20
CA LYS A 160 37.82 10.39 16.91
C LYS A 160 38.73 9.87 15.80
N LEU A 161 38.99 8.55 15.79
CA LEU A 161 39.77 7.91 14.73
C LEU A 161 39.08 7.97 13.37
N MET A 162 37.76 7.74 13.35
CA MET A 162 36.95 7.84 12.15
C MET A 162 36.91 9.27 11.61
N ALA A 163 36.73 10.28 12.48
CA ALA A 163 36.68 11.69 12.11
C ALA A 163 37.97 12.18 11.47
N LYS A 164 39.15 11.72 11.97
CA LYS A 164 40.46 12.06 11.39
C LYS A 164 40.65 11.52 9.96
N ASN A 165 39.97 10.47 9.58
CA ASN A 165 40.09 9.90 8.24
C ASN A 165 39.19 10.61 7.19
N ILE A 166 38.34 11.54 7.62
CA ILE A 166 37.46 12.32 6.73
C ILE A 166 38.11 13.64 6.41
N LYS A 167 38.49 13.84 5.15
CA LYS A 167 39.11 15.12 4.69
C LYS A 167 38.13 16.29 4.93
N SER A 168 38.59 17.34 5.59
CA SER A 168 37.81 18.54 5.93
C SER A 168 36.63 18.26 6.87
N SER A 169 36.79 17.37 7.82
CA SER A 169 35.80 17.05 8.82
C SER A 169 35.42 18.25 9.69
N LEU A 170 34.12 18.51 9.82
CA LEU A 170 33.62 19.53 10.74
C LEU A 170 33.91 19.20 12.23
N TRP A 171 34.14 17.93 12.52
CA TRP A 171 34.41 17.42 13.88
C TRP A 171 35.76 17.86 14.42
N GLU A 172 36.71 18.27 13.55
CA GLU A 172 38.00 18.83 13.98
C GLU A 172 37.88 20.16 14.76
N LYS A 173 36.71 20.81 14.65
CA LYS A 173 36.42 22.09 15.30
C LYS A 173 35.80 21.93 16.70
N PHE A 174 35.49 20.70 17.09
CA PHE A 174 34.87 20.40 18.38
C PHE A 174 35.80 19.56 19.26
N ASP A 175 36.05 20.07 20.47
CA ASP A 175 36.77 19.34 21.51
C ASP A 175 35.76 18.47 22.30
N TYR A 176 35.86 17.11 22.21
CA TYR A 176 34.98 16.18 22.86
C TYR A 176 35.70 14.89 23.30
#